data_8231b78761a06ff4d63e7a45700dd8d2
#
_entry.id   8231b78761a06ff4d63e7a45700dd8d2
#
_cell.length_a   1.000
_cell.length_b   1.000
_cell.length_c   1.000
_cell.angle_alpha   90.00
_cell.angle_beta   90.00
_cell.angle_gamma   90.00
#
_symmetry.space_group_name_H-M   'P 1'
#
loop_
_entity.id
_entity.type
_entity.pdbx_description
1 polymer ?
#
loop_
_entity_poly.entity_id
_entity_poly.type
_entity_poly.pdbx_seq_one_letter_code
_entity_poly.pdbx_strand_id
1 'polypeptide(L)'
;MDKNTLTGLLLIGAVLIGFTWFSKPDPTKQADPSQAPKTELAQPTSSPSTAVATTTLDSTTQATLPRYAQPRAEQTIELKNKKVTIKLSTKGAAPQEVVLADYLDQTKKPVHLFRKGDARFNLPLRTAQNTLVNTADAYFDLVSQTDSTATLRMQLDSVAYLDFVYSLRSDDYRLNLTLSGNELRRLLPVNMTVQDVEWTQRIPQQEQSWKFEGQYSGVYYHFPKGDVDRLETTKEESEDVQQTLQWVAFKDKYFSSVLINQVSGFQNNKLSIKAEAEGSGYVRSCAMTATFPLTVKESMVSLPLTFFFGPNDYDLLRSYDAELSKEDTPLQLGHLVYLGMSVF
;
A
#
# COMPACT_ATOMS: atom_id res chain seq x y z
N MET A 1 11.80 50.14 26.26
CA MET A 1 10.69 49.40 25.64
C MET A 1 10.00 50.34 24.68
N ASP A 2 9.97 49.98 23.41
CA ASP A 2 9.36 50.82 22.39
C ASP A 2 7.83 50.85 22.52
N LYS A 3 7.25 52.03 22.30
CA LYS A 3 5.79 52.27 22.44
C LYS A 3 4.96 51.25 21.61
N ASN A 4 5.50 50.76 20.52
CA ASN A 4 4.88 49.76 19.66
C ASN A 4 4.85 48.34 20.28
N THR A 5 5.85 47.99 21.06
CA THR A 5 5.92 46.70 21.80
C THR A 5 4.88 46.65 22.93
N LEU A 6 4.69 47.77 23.62
CA LEU A 6 3.71 47.91 24.70
C LEU A 6 2.27 47.82 24.13
N THR A 7 2.02 48.46 22.99
CA THR A 7 0.71 48.43 22.33
C THR A 7 0.39 47.01 21.79
N GLY A 8 1.36 46.30 21.25
CA GLY A 8 1.20 44.90 20.81
C GLY A 8 0.86 43.96 21.97
N LEU A 9 1.52 44.14 23.13
CA LEU A 9 1.28 43.30 24.30
C LEU A 9 -0.10 43.55 24.91
N LEU A 10 -0.58 44.82 24.91
CA LEU A 10 -1.93 45.19 25.34
C LEU A 10 -3.02 44.59 24.42
N LEU A 11 -2.79 44.59 23.10
CA LEU A 11 -3.71 43.98 22.13
C LEU A 11 -3.84 42.48 22.31
N ILE A 12 -2.73 41.78 22.50
CA ILE A 12 -2.72 40.34 22.78
C ILE A 12 -3.44 40.01 24.08
N GLY A 13 -3.22 40.81 25.13
CA GLY A 13 -3.94 40.67 26.40
C GLY A 13 -5.46 40.85 26.26
N ALA A 14 -5.89 41.84 25.49
CA ALA A 14 -7.31 42.07 25.23
C ALA A 14 -8.00 40.93 24.47
N VAL A 15 -7.31 40.33 23.49
CA VAL A 15 -7.82 39.18 22.73
C VAL A 15 -7.93 37.94 23.61
N LEU A 16 -6.97 37.69 24.49
CA LEU A 16 -7.02 36.55 25.42
C LEU A 16 -8.14 36.69 26.46
N ILE A 17 -8.38 37.91 26.97
CA ILE A 17 -9.49 38.18 27.92
C ILE A 17 -10.84 38.04 27.20
N GLY A 18 -10.96 38.53 25.97
CA GLY A 18 -12.17 38.36 25.16
C GLY A 18 -12.51 36.88 24.88
N PHE A 19 -11.49 36.06 24.60
CA PHE A 19 -11.67 34.63 24.35
C PHE A 19 -12.14 33.88 25.60
N THR A 20 -11.61 34.19 26.78
CA THR A 20 -12.04 33.56 28.03
C THR A 20 -13.47 33.96 28.46
N TRP A 21 -13.96 35.11 28.03
CA TRP A 21 -15.33 35.55 28.32
C TRP A 21 -16.37 34.89 27.40
N PHE A 22 -15.99 34.61 26.14
CA PHE A 22 -16.87 33.99 25.16
C PHE A 22 -16.90 32.45 25.23
N SER A 23 -15.93 31.84 25.91
CA SER A 23 -15.79 30.36 26.03
C SER A 23 -16.26 29.83 27.39
N LYS A 24 -17.23 30.45 28.04
CA LYS A 24 -17.83 29.89 29.27
C LYS A 24 -18.83 28.78 28.85
N PRO A 25 -18.62 27.50 29.27
CA PRO A 25 -19.66 26.50 29.12
C PRO A 25 -20.81 26.76 30.09
N ASP A 26 -22.05 26.67 29.62
CA ASP A 26 -23.27 26.78 30.40
C ASP A 26 -23.34 25.72 31.52
N PRO A 27 -23.61 26.09 32.78
CA PRO A 27 -23.81 25.12 33.82
C PRO A 27 -25.28 24.69 33.88
N THR A 28 -25.64 23.60 33.24
CA THR A 28 -26.97 23.04 33.43
C THR A 28 -26.94 21.53 33.59
N LYS A 29 -27.33 21.17 34.84
CA LYS A 29 -27.86 19.90 35.34
C LYS A 29 -26.88 18.88 35.91
N GLN A 30 -26.47 19.15 37.14
CA GLN A 30 -26.30 18.10 38.13
C GLN A 30 -27.68 17.53 38.49
N ALA A 31 -27.85 16.24 38.33
CA ALA A 31 -28.96 15.50 38.89
C ALA A 31 -28.51 14.88 40.22
N ASP A 32 -29.27 15.14 41.26
CA ASP A 32 -29.14 14.76 42.65
C ASP A 32 -29.23 13.24 42.86
N PRO A 33 -28.41 12.60 43.68
CA PRO A 33 -28.48 11.18 43.98
C PRO A 33 -29.30 10.91 45.26
N SER A 34 -30.59 10.69 45.15
CA SER A 34 -31.34 10.04 46.21
C SER A 34 -32.67 9.52 45.73
N GLN A 35 -32.75 8.23 45.52
CA GLN A 35 -33.79 7.33 46.02
C GLN A 35 -33.66 5.95 45.31
N ALA A 36 -33.22 5.00 46.10
CA ALA A 36 -33.41 3.59 45.79
C ALA A 36 -34.84 3.13 46.12
N PRO A 37 -35.42 2.25 45.37
CA PRO A 37 -36.18 1.14 45.91
C PRO A 37 -35.55 -0.22 45.56
N LYS A 38 -35.52 -1.03 46.57
CA LYS A 38 -35.16 -2.46 46.54
C LYS A 38 -36.19 -3.27 45.75
N THR A 39 -35.69 -4.41 45.28
CA THR A 39 -36.45 -5.66 44.99
C THR A 39 -36.45 -5.92 43.49
N GLU A 40 -35.94 -7.00 42.96
CA GLU A 40 -36.18 -8.40 43.12
C GLU A 40 -35.22 -9.20 42.21
N LEU A 41 -34.73 -10.33 42.66
CA LEU A 41 -33.93 -11.25 41.88
C LEU A 41 -34.76 -11.84 40.74
N ALA A 42 -34.39 -11.56 39.48
CA ALA A 42 -34.75 -12.39 38.35
C ALA A 42 -33.50 -12.85 37.63
N GLN A 43 -33.44 -14.14 37.38
CA GLN A 43 -32.38 -14.86 36.72
C GLN A 43 -31.99 -14.25 35.35
N PRO A 44 -30.74 -14.36 34.91
CA PRO A 44 -30.32 -13.85 33.61
C PRO A 44 -30.83 -14.73 32.49
N THR A 45 -31.78 -14.22 31.74
CA THR A 45 -32.08 -14.72 30.40
C THR A 45 -30.95 -14.29 29.48
N SER A 46 -30.27 -15.27 28.92
CA SER A 46 -29.27 -15.17 27.91
C SER A 46 -29.76 -14.33 26.72
N SER A 47 -29.19 -13.15 26.53
CA SER A 47 -29.30 -12.41 25.27
C SER A 47 -28.57 -13.18 24.16
N PRO A 48 -29.16 -13.33 22.98
CA PRO A 48 -28.46 -14.00 21.88
C PRO A 48 -27.30 -13.12 21.43
N SER A 49 -26.09 -13.63 21.58
CA SER A 49 -24.91 -13.18 20.87
C SER A 49 -25.26 -13.14 19.39
N THR A 50 -25.20 -11.95 18.79
CA THR A 50 -25.28 -11.81 17.33
C THR A 50 -24.04 -12.48 16.76
N ALA A 51 -24.12 -13.77 16.53
CA ALA A 51 -23.18 -14.48 15.67
C ALA A 51 -23.24 -13.80 14.31
N VAL A 52 -22.16 -13.20 13.88
CA VAL A 52 -21.94 -12.83 12.49
C VAL A 52 -22.13 -14.13 11.70
N ALA A 53 -23.29 -14.26 11.09
CA ALA A 53 -23.59 -15.36 10.20
C ALA A 53 -22.58 -15.26 9.05
N THR A 54 -21.59 -16.12 9.09
CA THR A 54 -20.81 -16.47 7.91
C THR A 54 -21.81 -17.15 6.98
N THR A 55 -22.35 -16.38 6.05
CA THR A 55 -23.23 -16.91 5.02
C THR A 55 -22.39 -17.86 4.17
N THR A 56 -22.41 -19.14 4.51
CA THR A 56 -21.93 -20.19 3.61
C THR A 56 -22.85 -20.12 2.39
N LEU A 57 -22.33 -19.56 1.29
CA LEU A 57 -22.99 -19.57 0.00
C LEU A 57 -23.30 -21.05 -0.34
N ASP A 58 -24.57 -21.31 -0.63
CA ASP A 58 -25.05 -22.64 -1.00
C ASP A 58 -24.25 -23.15 -2.20
N SER A 59 -23.90 -24.43 -2.20
CA SER A 59 -23.04 -25.05 -3.23
C SER A 59 -23.54 -24.82 -4.66
N THR A 60 -24.84 -24.66 -4.82
CA THR A 60 -25.51 -24.37 -6.09
C THR A 60 -25.21 -22.93 -6.58
N THR A 61 -25.16 -21.96 -5.67
CA THR A 61 -24.85 -20.56 -5.98
C THR A 61 -23.36 -20.38 -6.31
N GLN A 62 -22.48 -21.16 -5.67
CA GLN A 62 -21.03 -21.12 -5.96
C GLN A 62 -20.71 -21.63 -7.36
N ALA A 63 -21.42 -22.63 -7.87
CA ALA A 63 -21.20 -23.18 -9.21
C ALA A 63 -21.57 -22.23 -10.36
N THR A 64 -22.37 -21.20 -10.10
CA THR A 64 -22.77 -20.18 -11.09
C THR A 64 -21.82 -18.98 -11.15
N LEU A 65 -20.94 -18.82 -10.15
CA LEU A 65 -19.96 -17.74 -10.16
C LEU A 65 -18.82 -18.01 -11.17
N PRO A 66 -18.26 -16.94 -11.79
CA PRO A 66 -17.02 -17.08 -12.56
C PRO A 66 -15.92 -17.71 -11.71
N ARG A 67 -15.02 -18.49 -12.33
CA ARG A 67 -13.98 -19.24 -11.62
C ARG A 67 -13.14 -18.36 -10.67
N TYR A 68 -12.79 -17.14 -11.08
CA TYR A 68 -12.05 -16.21 -10.26
C TYR A 68 -12.79 -15.71 -9.01
N ALA A 69 -14.12 -15.80 -8.99
CA ALA A 69 -14.98 -15.39 -7.87
C ALA A 69 -15.40 -16.56 -6.97
N GLN A 70 -15.09 -17.81 -7.35
CA GLN A 70 -15.42 -18.99 -6.55
C GLN A 70 -14.46 -19.09 -5.35
N PRO A 71 -14.98 -19.05 -4.10
CA PRO A 71 -14.16 -19.20 -2.91
C PRO A 71 -13.45 -20.57 -2.90
N ARG A 72 -12.16 -20.56 -2.65
CA ARG A 72 -11.33 -21.77 -2.54
C ARG A 72 -10.16 -21.55 -1.58
N ALA A 73 -9.49 -22.63 -1.21
CA ALA A 73 -8.33 -22.54 -0.33
C ALA A 73 -7.24 -21.68 -0.96
N GLU A 74 -6.76 -20.71 -0.20
CA GLU A 74 -5.62 -19.87 -0.55
C GLU A 74 -4.33 -20.69 -0.46
N GLN A 75 -3.48 -20.62 -1.47
CA GLN A 75 -2.17 -21.23 -1.50
C GLN A 75 -1.11 -20.14 -1.48
N THR A 76 -0.02 -20.40 -0.77
CA THR A 76 1.16 -19.54 -0.73
C THR A 76 2.20 -20.08 -1.71
N ILE A 77 2.71 -19.21 -2.56
CA ILE A 77 3.76 -19.49 -3.55
C ILE A 77 5.01 -18.73 -3.11
N GLU A 78 6.11 -19.43 -2.89
CA GLU A 78 7.37 -18.83 -2.48
C GLU A 78 8.29 -18.65 -3.69
N LEU A 79 8.79 -17.42 -3.86
CA LEU A 79 9.91 -17.09 -4.75
C LEU A 79 11.09 -16.68 -3.88
N LYS A 80 12.27 -17.21 -4.17
CA LYS A 80 13.43 -17.01 -3.32
C LYS A 80 14.71 -16.95 -4.12
N ASN A 81 15.59 -16.03 -3.69
CA ASN A 81 17.00 -16.02 -4.07
C ASN A 81 17.88 -15.87 -2.82
N LYS A 82 19.16 -15.55 -2.97
CA LYS A 82 20.09 -15.37 -1.85
C LYS A 82 19.75 -14.16 -0.95
N LYS A 83 19.08 -13.13 -1.48
CA LYS A 83 18.86 -11.84 -0.82
C LYS A 83 17.46 -11.68 -0.22
N VAL A 84 16.46 -12.25 -0.89
CA VAL A 84 15.05 -12.02 -0.55
C VAL A 84 14.21 -13.26 -0.74
N THR A 85 13.25 -13.45 0.16
CA THR A 85 12.15 -14.41 0.04
C THR A 85 10.84 -13.63 -0.09
N ILE A 86 10.08 -13.91 -1.14
CA ILE A 86 8.80 -13.26 -1.43
C ILE A 86 7.72 -14.32 -1.50
N LYS A 87 6.68 -14.17 -0.67
CA LYS A 87 5.53 -15.06 -0.70
C LYS A 87 4.37 -14.38 -1.43
N LEU A 88 3.90 -15.01 -2.47
CA LEU A 88 2.70 -14.63 -3.22
C LEU A 88 1.51 -15.46 -2.74
N SER A 89 0.30 -14.98 -2.98
CA SER A 89 -0.93 -15.73 -2.71
C SER A 89 -1.70 -16.03 -3.98
N THR A 90 -2.37 -17.18 -4.04
CA THR A 90 -3.36 -17.45 -5.09
C THR A 90 -4.63 -16.62 -4.94
N LYS A 91 -4.87 -15.98 -3.79
CA LYS A 91 -5.89 -14.95 -3.64
C LYS A 91 -5.24 -13.59 -3.86
N GLY A 92 -5.67 -12.87 -4.88
CA GLY A 92 -5.12 -11.56 -5.24
C GLY A 92 -3.88 -11.60 -6.11
N ALA A 93 -3.20 -12.74 -6.24
CA ALA A 93 -1.96 -12.94 -7.00
C ALA A 93 -0.86 -11.90 -6.68
N ALA A 94 -0.78 -11.40 -5.46
CA ALA A 94 0.11 -10.32 -5.04
C ALA A 94 1.13 -10.78 -3.98
N PRO A 95 2.26 -10.06 -3.81
CA PRO A 95 3.15 -10.24 -2.68
C PRO A 95 2.41 -10.01 -1.36
N GLN A 96 2.47 -10.98 -0.44
CA GLN A 96 1.86 -10.92 0.88
C GLN A 96 2.88 -10.85 2.00
N GLU A 97 4.09 -11.33 1.76
CA GLU A 97 5.17 -11.29 2.73
C GLU A 97 6.50 -11.17 1.99
N VAL A 98 7.36 -10.31 2.52
CA VAL A 98 8.72 -10.12 2.00
C VAL A 98 9.72 -10.14 3.14
N VAL A 99 10.71 -11.03 3.06
CA VAL A 99 11.75 -11.23 4.06
C VAL A 99 13.12 -10.99 3.43
N LEU A 100 13.93 -10.14 4.04
CA LEU A 100 15.32 -9.90 3.64
C LEU A 100 16.25 -10.88 4.36
N ALA A 101 17.11 -11.59 3.60
CA ALA A 101 17.93 -12.65 4.15
C ALA A 101 19.07 -12.14 5.05
N ASP A 102 19.71 -11.02 4.67
CA ASP A 102 20.94 -10.54 5.28
C ASP A 102 20.72 -9.45 6.34
N TYR A 103 19.47 -9.13 6.68
CA TYR A 103 19.14 -8.05 7.58
C TYR A 103 18.33 -8.54 8.77
N LEU A 104 18.64 -7.99 9.95
CA LEU A 104 17.96 -8.32 11.20
C LEU A 104 17.27 -7.08 11.76
N ASP A 105 16.06 -7.27 12.29
CA ASP A 105 15.31 -6.26 13.04
C ASP A 105 15.89 -6.05 14.45
N GLN A 106 15.31 -5.12 15.21
CA GLN A 106 15.69 -4.84 16.61
C GLN A 106 15.62 -6.06 17.53
N THR A 107 14.85 -7.10 17.18
CA THR A 107 14.70 -8.35 17.92
C THR A 107 15.67 -9.44 17.45
N LYS A 108 16.57 -9.09 16.53
CA LYS A 108 17.52 -9.99 15.87
C LYS A 108 16.87 -11.11 15.06
N LYS A 109 15.70 -10.85 14.52
CA LYS A 109 15.03 -11.72 13.55
C LYS A 109 15.18 -11.13 12.15
N PRO A 110 15.03 -11.97 11.10
CA PRO A 110 15.05 -11.46 9.72
C PRO A 110 14.06 -10.31 9.53
N VAL A 111 14.49 -9.28 8.82
CA VAL A 111 13.66 -8.12 8.49
C VAL A 111 12.51 -8.55 7.59
N HIS A 112 11.29 -8.27 8.00
CA HIS A 112 10.09 -8.35 7.17
C HIS A 112 9.71 -6.95 6.72
N LEU A 113 9.73 -6.70 5.41
CA LEU A 113 9.23 -5.42 4.88
C LEU A 113 7.72 -5.31 5.08
N PHE A 114 7.02 -6.43 5.02
CA PHE A 114 5.62 -6.60 5.41
C PHE A 114 5.29 -8.08 5.57
N ARG A 115 4.22 -8.37 6.30
CA ARG A 115 3.66 -9.70 6.53
C ARG A 115 2.26 -9.79 5.94
N LYS A 116 1.71 -10.99 5.90
CA LYS A 116 0.33 -11.23 5.45
C LYS A 116 -0.66 -10.31 6.18
N GLY A 117 -1.40 -9.53 5.40
CA GLY A 117 -2.36 -8.55 5.91
C GLY A 117 -1.81 -7.12 6.03
N ASP A 118 -0.50 -6.91 5.88
CA ASP A 118 0.11 -5.58 5.96
C ASP A 118 0.10 -4.84 4.62
N ALA A 119 0.07 -5.58 3.51
CA ALA A 119 0.09 -5.00 2.16
C ALA A 119 -1.05 -5.53 1.30
N ARG A 120 -1.55 -4.69 0.40
CA ARG A 120 -2.55 -5.02 -0.59
C ARG A 120 -2.17 -4.37 -1.92
N PHE A 121 -2.11 -5.17 -2.97
CA PHE A 121 -1.97 -4.69 -4.35
C PHE A 121 -3.19 -5.11 -5.14
N ASN A 122 -3.81 -4.19 -5.86
CA ASN A 122 -5.05 -4.40 -6.59
C ASN A 122 -4.99 -3.72 -7.96
N LEU A 123 -5.48 -4.43 -8.96
CA LEU A 123 -5.78 -3.89 -10.28
C LEU A 123 -7.28 -4.00 -10.50
N PRO A 124 -8.07 -2.94 -10.23
CA PRO A 124 -9.49 -2.95 -10.49
C PRO A 124 -9.74 -3.11 -12.00
N LEU A 125 -10.35 -4.23 -12.41
CA LEU A 125 -10.69 -4.50 -13.81
C LEU A 125 -12.15 -4.18 -14.05
N ARG A 126 -12.43 -3.30 -14.99
CA ARG A 126 -13.80 -3.05 -15.45
C ARG A 126 -14.11 -3.96 -16.64
N THR A 127 -15.15 -4.77 -16.50
CA THR A 127 -15.59 -5.66 -17.59
C THR A 127 -16.42 -4.90 -18.65
N ALA A 128 -16.60 -5.51 -19.81
CA ALA A 128 -17.46 -4.97 -20.87
C ALA A 128 -18.93 -4.79 -20.42
N GLN A 129 -19.38 -5.56 -19.42
CA GLN A 129 -20.69 -5.44 -18.77
C GLN A 129 -20.71 -4.39 -17.66
N ASN A 130 -19.66 -3.56 -17.55
CA ASN A 130 -19.50 -2.52 -16.54
C ASN A 130 -19.42 -3.06 -15.08
N THR A 131 -19.08 -4.33 -14.91
CA THR A 131 -18.83 -4.92 -13.58
C THR A 131 -17.37 -4.63 -13.17
N LEU A 132 -17.18 -4.23 -11.92
CA LEU A 132 -15.84 -4.04 -11.34
C LEU A 132 -15.38 -5.37 -10.71
N VAL A 133 -14.21 -5.84 -11.12
CA VAL A 133 -13.53 -7.00 -10.56
C VAL A 133 -12.23 -6.55 -9.91
N ASN A 134 -12.14 -6.63 -8.59
CA ASN A 134 -10.92 -6.37 -7.85
C ASN A 134 -10.03 -7.60 -7.91
N THR A 135 -8.86 -7.49 -8.54
CA THR A 135 -7.92 -8.62 -8.60
C THR A 135 -7.47 -9.09 -7.23
N ALA A 136 -7.35 -8.18 -6.26
CA ALA A 136 -6.96 -8.50 -4.88
C ALA A 136 -7.95 -9.46 -4.17
N ASP A 137 -9.20 -9.51 -4.60
CA ASP A 137 -10.24 -10.36 -4.03
C ASP A 137 -10.48 -11.63 -4.88
N ALA A 138 -9.90 -11.66 -6.09
CA ALA A 138 -10.04 -12.76 -7.03
C ALA A 138 -9.13 -13.94 -6.69
N TYR A 139 -9.57 -15.15 -7.07
CA TYR A 139 -8.78 -16.37 -6.94
C TYR A 139 -8.09 -16.71 -8.25
N PHE A 140 -6.80 -16.96 -8.16
CA PHE A 140 -5.94 -17.30 -9.27
C PHE A 140 -5.56 -18.78 -9.20
N ASP A 141 -5.34 -19.38 -10.36
CA ASP A 141 -4.78 -20.73 -10.48
C ASP A 141 -3.27 -20.62 -10.66
N LEU A 142 -2.50 -21.45 -9.97
CA LEU A 142 -1.07 -21.59 -10.20
C LEU A 142 -0.86 -22.39 -11.49
N VAL A 143 -0.30 -21.74 -12.52
CA VAL A 143 -0.01 -22.35 -13.82
C VAL A 143 1.38 -22.95 -13.85
N SER A 144 2.36 -22.22 -13.30
CA SER A 144 3.75 -22.68 -13.23
C SER A 144 4.46 -22.01 -12.06
N GLN A 145 5.44 -22.71 -11.50
CA GLN A 145 6.31 -22.21 -10.45
C GLN A 145 7.71 -22.80 -10.55
N THR A 146 8.71 -21.96 -10.31
CA THR A 146 10.09 -22.32 -9.98
C THR A 146 10.51 -21.53 -8.74
N ASP A 147 11.75 -21.66 -8.28
CA ASP A 147 12.26 -20.85 -7.17
C ASP A 147 12.26 -19.34 -7.48
N SER A 148 12.34 -18.98 -8.75
CA SER A 148 12.48 -17.59 -9.21
C SER A 148 11.33 -17.08 -10.08
N THR A 149 10.40 -17.92 -10.50
CA THR A 149 9.29 -17.54 -11.37
C THR A 149 7.97 -18.15 -10.92
N ALA A 150 6.87 -17.41 -11.10
CA ALA A 150 5.53 -17.94 -10.90
C ALA A 150 4.56 -17.31 -11.91
N THR A 151 3.67 -18.13 -12.45
CA THR A 151 2.55 -17.67 -13.28
C THR A 151 1.24 -17.99 -12.56
N LEU A 152 0.49 -16.95 -12.24
CA LEU A 152 -0.80 -17.00 -11.58
C LEU A 152 -1.87 -16.54 -12.56
N ARG A 153 -2.87 -17.37 -12.82
CA ARG A 153 -3.92 -17.15 -13.81
C ARG A 153 -5.26 -16.84 -13.19
N MET A 154 -5.81 -15.69 -13.52
CA MET A 154 -7.21 -15.39 -13.31
C MET A 154 -8.02 -15.85 -14.53
N GLN A 155 -8.76 -16.95 -14.39
CA GLN A 155 -9.62 -17.47 -15.45
C GLN A 155 -10.91 -16.67 -15.49
N LEU A 156 -11.19 -16.01 -16.60
CA LEU A 156 -12.34 -15.14 -16.79
C LEU A 156 -13.52 -15.91 -17.40
N ASP A 157 -13.26 -16.65 -18.49
CA ASP A 157 -14.21 -17.60 -19.09
C ASP A 157 -13.48 -18.84 -19.61
N SER A 158 -14.07 -19.63 -20.47
CA SER A 158 -13.47 -20.87 -21.01
C SER A 158 -12.19 -20.63 -21.85
N VAL A 159 -12.01 -19.42 -22.39
CA VAL A 159 -10.91 -19.06 -23.30
C VAL A 159 -10.11 -17.87 -22.79
N ALA A 160 -10.82 -16.88 -22.22
CA ALA A 160 -10.21 -15.64 -21.78
C ALA A 160 -9.62 -15.73 -20.38
N TYR A 161 -8.40 -15.24 -20.21
CA TYR A 161 -7.70 -15.21 -18.92
C TYR A 161 -6.72 -14.05 -18.83
N LEU A 162 -6.37 -13.71 -17.60
CA LEU A 162 -5.32 -12.76 -17.26
C LEU A 162 -4.27 -13.47 -16.40
N ASP A 163 -3.01 -13.43 -16.85
CA ASP A 163 -1.87 -13.99 -16.14
C ASP A 163 -1.03 -12.89 -15.49
N PHE A 164 -0.71 -13.12 -14.23
CA PHE A 164 0.32 -12.39 -13.48
C PHE A 164 1.59 -13.24 -13.53
N VAL A 165 2.58 -12.81 -14.30
CA VAL A 165 3.84 -13.50 -14.47
C VAL A 165 4.91 -12.81 -13.67
N TYR A 166 5.34 -13.46 -12.60
CA TYR A 166 6.39 -12.96 -11.71
C TYR A 166 7.74 -13.55 -12.06
N SER A 167 8.79 -12.74 -12.00
CA SER A 167 10.16 -13.19 -12.09
C SER A 167 11.07 -12.45 -11.11
N LEU A 168 11.78 -13.21 -10.28
CA LEU A 168 12.77 -12.75 -9.33
C LEU A 168 14.17 -13.09 -9.87
N ARG A 169 15.01 -12.07 -10.08
CA ARG A 169 16.39 -12.30 -10.56
C ARG A 169 17.23 -12.97 -9.47
N SER A 170 18.21 -13.77 -9.90
CA SER A 170 19.22 -14.26 -8.97
C SER A 170 20.04 -13.11 -8.41
N ASP A 171 20.25 -13.10 -7.07
CA ASP A 171 21.07 -12.12 -6.38
C ASP A 171 20.61 -10.65 -6.54
N ASP A 172 19.30 -10.43 -6.61
CA ASP A 172 18.65 -9.13 -6.84
C ASP A 172 17.46 -8.96 -5.88
N TYR A 173 17.06 -7.71 -5.63
CA TYR A 173 15.89 -7.35 -4.82
C TYR A 173 14.65 -6.99 -5.66
N ARG A 174 14.74 -7.10 -6.98
CA ARG A 174 13.68 -6.73 -7.91
C ARG A 174 12.82 -7.93 -8.30
N LEU A 175 11.53 -7.79 -8.08
CA LEU A 175 10.49 -8.70 -8.56
C LEU A 175 9.78 -8.04 -9.75
N ASN A 176 9.97 -8.62 -10.94
CA ASN A 176 9.25 -8.14 -12.12
C ASN A 176 7.86 -8.79 -12.17
N LEU A 177 6.86 -8.00 -12.50
CA LEU A 177 5.49 -8.42 -12.78
C LEU A 177 5.18 -8.06 -14.23
N THR A 178 4.90 -9.06 -15.05
CA THR A 178 4.36 -8.86 -16.39
C THR A 178 2.92 -9.35 -16.41
N LEU A 179 2.01 -8.48 -16.81
CA LEU A 179 0.64 -8.86 -17.09
C LEU A 179 0.54 -9.35 -18.53
N SER A 180 0.03 -10.54 -18.72
CA SER A 180 -0.29 -11.09 -20.03
C SER A 180 -1.68 -11.71 -20.02
N GLY A 181 -2.28 -11.91 -21.16
CA GLY A 181 -3.64 -12.47 -21.20
C GLY A 181 -4.01 -12.93 -22.58
N ASN A 182 -5.09 -13.67 -22.66
CA ASN A 182 -5.67 -14.16 -23.90
C ASN A 182 -7.13 -13.73 -23.98
N GLU A 183 -7.58 -13.32 -25.18
CA GLU A 183 -8.95 -12.93 -25.49
C GLU A 183 -9.54 -11.87 -24.53
N LEU A 184 -8.70 -11.01 -23.96
CA LEU A 184 -9.13 -10.00 -22.99
C LEU A 184 -10.10 -8.98 -23.57
N ARG A 185 -10.08 -8.75 -24.90
CA ARG A 185 -11.04 -7.86 -25.57
C ARG A 185 -12.49 -8.34 -25.51
N ARG A 186 -12.72 -9.61 -25.23
CA ARG A 186 -14.06 -10.15 -25.00
C ARG A 186 -14.65 -9.71 -23.67
N LEU A 187 -13.80 -9.33 -22.73
CA LEU A 187 -14.16 -9.05 -21.35
C LEU A 187 -13.90 -7.62 -20.93
N LEU A 188 -12.86 -6.99 -21.47
CA LEU A 188 -12.57 -5.59 -21.20
C LEU A 188 -13.28 -4.68 -22.20
N PRO A 189 -13.69 -3.47 -21.82
CA PRO A 189 -14.25 -2.48 -22.75
C PRO A 189 -13.30 -2.23 -23.91
N VAL A 190 -13.84 -2.16 -25.12
CA VAL A 190 -13.05 -1.99 -26.37
C VAL A 190 -12.23 -0.70 -26.35
N ASN A 191 -12.72 0.33 -25.68
CA ASN A 191 -12.10 1.63 -25.55
C ASN A 191 -11.28 1.81 -24.27
N MET A 192 -10.97 0.72 -23.55
CA MET A 192 -10.13 0.79 -22.35
C MET A 192 -8.70 1.16 -22.73
N THR A 193 -8.25 2.33 -22.31
CA THR A 193 -6.93 2.88 -22.59
C THR A 193 -6.09 3.08 -21.33
N VAL A 194 -6.71 2.94 -20.16
CA VAL A 194 -6.05 3.11 -18.86
C VAL A 194 -6.45 1.99 -17.92
N GLN A 195 -5.55 1.63 -17.03
CA GLN A 195 -5.75 0.67 -15.95
C GLN A 195 -5.53 1.37 -14.61
N ASP A 196 -6.43 1.14 -13.68
CA ASP A 196 -6.29 1.58 -12.30
C ASP A 196 -5.34 0.66 -11.53
N VAL A 197 -4.61 1.22 -10.59
CA VAL A 197 -3.80 0.49 -9.61
C VAL A 197 -4.01 1.06 -8.22
N GLU A 198 -4.12 0.18 -7.25
CA GLU A 198 -4.19 0.50 -5.82
C GLU A 198 -3.12 -0.30 -5.09
N TRP A 199 -2.32 0.38 -4.29
CA TRP A 199 -1.29 -0.26 -3.48
C TRP A 199 -1.28 0.35 -2.09
N THR A 200 -1.36 -0.49 -1.07
CA THR A 200 -1.28 -0.09 0.33
C THR A 200 -0.27 -0.95 1.06
N GLN A 201 0.40 -0.37 2.07
CA GLN A 201 1.30 -1.10 2.95
C GLN A 201 1.37 -0.43 4.31
N ARG A 202 1.33 -1.25 5.36
CA ARG A 202 1.76 -0.86 6.70
C ARG A 202 3.24 -1.19 6.85
N ILE A 203 4.03 -0.22 7.29
CA ILE A 203 5.48 -0.37 7.49
C ILE A 203 5.73 -0.88 8.91
N PRO A 204 6.22 -2.12 9.10
CA PRO A 204 6.55 -2.65 10.41
C PRO A 204 7.71 -1.89 11.04
N GLN A 205 7.70 -1.75 12.36
CA GLN A 205 8.81 -1.17 13.11
C GLN A 205 10.01 -2.13 13.11
N GLN A 206 11.16 -1.67 12.61
CA GLN A 206 12.42 -2.42 12.55
C GLN A 206 13.40 -1.97 13.64
N GLU A 207 13.33 -0.70 14.07
CA GLU A 207 14.25 -0.07 15.01
C GLU A 207 13.65 0.06 16.41
N GLN A 208 14.50 0.23 17.44
CA GLN A 208 14.06 0.40 18.82
C GLN A 208 13.23 1.68 19.02
N SER A 209 13.64 2.77 18.38
CA SER A 209 12.97 4.06 18.50
C SER A 209 11.95 4.27 17.40
N TRP A 210 10.69 3.98 17.68
CA TRP A 210 9.55 4.25 16.81
C TRP A 210 9.53 5.70 16.29
N LYS A 211 9.76 6.66 17.20
CA LYS A 211 9.77 8.09 16.85
C LYS A 211 10.89 8.45 15.89
N PHE A 212 12.10 7.91 16.12
CA PHE A 212 13.26 8.20 15.28
C PHE A 212 13.12 7.53 13.90
N GLU A 213 12.69 6.27 13.85
CA GLU A 213 12.41 5.57 12.61
C GLU A 213 11.33 6.29 11.79
N GLY A 214 10.24 6.71 12.44
CA GLY A 214 9.14 7.41 11.81
C GLY A 214 9.49 8.76 11.17
N GLN A 215 10.59 9.40 11.56
CA GLN A 215 11.05 10.64 10.92
C GLN A 215 11.60 10.42 9.51
N TYR A 216 12.02 9.19 9.20
CA TYR A 216 12.60 8.81 7.91
C TYR A 216 11.69 7.90 7.08
N SER A 217 10.56 7.47 7.65
CA SER A 217 9.62 6.56 7.00
C SER A 217 8.48 7.33 6.35
N GLY A 218 8.16 7.03 5.09
CA GLY A 218 7.15 7.78 4.37
C GLY A 218 6.88 7.33 2.95
N VAL A 219 6.08 8.11 2.25
CA VAL A 219 5.81 7.95 0.82
C VAL A 219 6.72 8.89 0.05
N TYR A 220 7.55 8.31 -0.83
CA TYR A 220 8.45 9.02 -1.74
C TYR A 220 8.03 8.73 -3.17
N TYR A 221 8.23 9.67 -4.08
CA TYR A 221 7.85 9.51 -5.47
C TYR A 221 8.73 10.33 -6.40
N HIS A 222 8.82 9.90 -7.65
CA HIS A 222 9.75 10.48 -8.62
C HIS A 222 9.05 10.91 -9.91
N PHE A 223 9.38 12.12 -10.35
CA PHE A 223 8.94 12.67 -11.62
C PHE A 223 9.93 12.29 -12.75
N PRO A 224 9.51 11.78 -13.92
CA PRO A 224 10.42 11.29 -14.97
C PRO A 224 11.48 12.29 -15.44
N LYS A 225 11.21 13.57 -15.35
CA LYS A 225 12.12 14.67 -15.74
C LYS A 225 12.34 15.69 -14.62
N GLY A 226 12.16 15.25 -13.39
CA GLY A 226 12.24 16.09 -12.21
C GLY A 226 12.99 15.40 -11.07
N ASP A 227 12.76 15.92 -9.90
CA ASP A 227 13.38 15.41 -8.67
C ASP A 227 12.50 14.35 -8.00
N VAL A 228 13.03 13.76 -6.95
CA VAL A 228 12.29 12.93 -5.99
C VAL A 228 11.64 13.85 -4.97
N ASP A 229 10.36 13.64 -4.73
CA ASP A 229 9.59 14.35 -3.71
C ASP A 229 8.98 13.36 -2.70
N ARG A 230 8.36 13.85 -1.64
CA ARG A 230 7.79 13.04 -0.58
C ARG A 230 6.65 13.75 0.13
N LEU A 231 5.75 12.97 0.72
CA LEU A 231 4.78 13.48 1.67
C LEU A 231 5.46 13.83 3.01
N GLU A 232 4.84 14.76 3.75
CA GLU A 232 5.30 15.15 5.09
C GLU A 232 5.26 13.96 6.07
N THR A 233 6.42 13.61 6.61
CA THR A 233 6.57 12.39 7.42
C THR A 233 6.08 12.53 8.86
N THR A 234 5.80 13.75 9.33
CA THR A 234 5.49 14.02 10.74
C THR A 234 3.99 14.04 11.03
N LYS A 235 3.14 14.07 10.02
CA LYS A 235 1.67 14.14 10.14
C LYS A 235 0.96 13.19 9.18
N GLU A 236 -0.35 13.07 9.33
CA GLU A 236 -1.20 12.45 8.32
C GLU A 236 -1.36 13.41 7.14
N GLU A 237 -1.13 12.92 5.94
CA GLU A 237 -1.19 13.72 4.72
C GLU A 237 -1.74 12.90 3.54
N SER A 238 -2.41 13.59 2.63
CA SER A 238 -2.85 13.03 1.35
C SER A 238 -2.67 14.08 0.26
N GLU A 239 -2.10 13.69 -0.86
CA GLU A 239 -1.81 14.56 -1.98
C GLU A 239 -2.30 13.95 -3.29
N ASP A 240 -2.91 14.79 -4.13
CA ASP A 240 -3.29 14.47 -5.50
C ASP A 240 -2.19 15.01 -6.46
N VAL A 241 -1.27 14.14 -6.88
CA VAL A 241 -0.15 14.49 -7.77
C VAL A 241 -0.57 14.34 -9.22
N GLN A 242 -0.72 15.48 -9.91
CA GLN A 242 -1.22 15.53 -11.30
C GLN A 242 -0.17 15.10 -12.32
N GLN A 243 1.11 15.28 -12.01
CA GLN A 243 2.20 14.89 -12.89
C GLN A 243 2.35 13.36 -12.95
N THR A 244 2.87 12.90 -14.08
CA THR A 244 3.28 11.49 -14.20
C THR A 244 4.38 11.16 -13.21
N LEU A 245 4.26 10.02 -12.52
CA LEU A 245 5.28 9.48 -11.63
C LEU A 245 5.90 8.24 -12.26
N GLN A 246 7.22 8.11 -12.16
CA GLN A 246 7.93 6.94 -12.67
C GLN A 246 7.97 5.80 -11.66
N TRP A 247 8.05 6.16 -10.38
CA TRP A 247 7.91 5.22 -9.27
C TRP A 247 7.33 5.89 -8.03
N VAL A 248 6.76 5.06 -7.18
CA VAL A 248 6.33 5.39 -5.82
C VAL A 248 6.96 4.41 -4.85
N ALA A 249 7.47 4.90 -3.73
CA ALA A 249 8.13 4.12 -2.69
C ALA A 249 7.43 4.30 -1.35
N PHE A 250 7.15 3.19 -0.69
CA PHE A 250 6.85 3.13 0.73
C PHE A 250 8.15 2.84 1.47
N LYS A 251 8.75 3.90 1.97
CA LYS A 251 10.08 3.89 2.53
C LYS A 251 10.03 3.79 4.03
N ASP A 252 10.76 2.84 4.59
CA ASP A 252 11.24 2.85 5.94
C ASP A 252 12.62 3.53 6.02
N LYS A 253 13.17 3.67 7.21
CA LYS A 253 14.48 4.31 7.41
C LYS A 253 15.59 3.66 6.58
N TYR A 254 15.69 2.34 6.63
CA TYR A 254 16.76 1.58 5.96
C TYR A 254 16.30 0.70 4.82
N PHE A 255 15.00 0.57 4.61
CA PHE A 255 14.42 -0.32 3.62
C PHE A 255 13.32 0.38 2.83
N SER A 256 13.06 -0.11 1.63
CA SER A 256 11.95 0.40 0.81
C SER A 256 11.25 -0.72 0.07
N SER A 257 9.94 -0.54 -0.07
CA SER A 257 9.13 -1.18 -1.08
C SER A 257 8.85 -0.15 -2.17
N VAL A 258 9.28 -0.39 -3.40
CA VAL A 258 9.11 0.55 -4.52
C VAL A 258 8.35 -0.11 -5.64
N LEU A 259 7.36 0.58 -6.18
CA LEU A 259 6.63 0.18 -7.39
C LEU A 259 7.06 1.09 -8.54
N ILE A 260 7.61 0.50 -9.60
CA ILE A 260 8.23 1.17 -10.74
C ILE A 260 7.45 0.86 -12.01
N ASN A 261 7.09 1.89 -12.77
CA ASN A 261 6.55 1.79 -14.12
C ASN A 261 7.40 2.64 -15.07
N GLN A 262 8.41 2.01 -15.69
CA GLN A 262 9.33 2.70 -16.59
C GLN A 262 8.77 2.96 -17.98
N VAL A 263 7.71 2.27 -18.37
CA VAL A 263 7.19 2.33 -19.75
C VAL A 263 6.31 3.56 -19.94
N SER A 264 5.37 3.77 -19.05
CA SER A 264 4.36 4.82 -19.18
C SER A 264 4.21 5.70 -17.95
N GLY A 265 4.82 5.30 -16.83
CA GLY A 265 4.60 5.95 -15.55
C GLY A 265 3.19 5.77 -15.02
N PHE A 266 2.95 6.41 -13.87
CA PHE A 266 1.65 6.46 -13.18
C PHE A 266 1.07 7.86 -13.32
N GLN A 267 -0.23 7.96 -13.57
CA GLN A 267 -0.99 9.20 -13.76
C GLN A 267 -2.14 9.27 -12.75
N ASN A 268 -2.73 10.44 -12.56
CA ASN A 268 -3.84 10.65 -11.62
C ASN A 268 -3.53 10.07 -10.24
N ASN A 269 -2.33 10.36 -9.74
CA ASN A 269 -1.81 9.77 -8.53
C ASN A 269 -2.46 10.41 -7.32
N LYS A 270 -2.94 9.57 -6.41
CA LYS A 270 -3.33 9.97 -5.06
C LYS A 270 -2.51 9.18 -4.07
N LEU A 271 -1.71 9.90 -3.31
CA LEU A 271 -0.77 9.34 -2.32
C LEU A 271 -1.24 9.72 -0.94
N SER A 272 -1.07 8.83 0.03
CA SER A 272 -1.37 9.15 1.42
C SER A 272 -0.44 8.44 2.40
N ILE A 273 -0.22 9.10 3.52
CA ILE A 273 0.57 8.60 4.64
C ILE A 273 -0.18 8.87 5.93
N LYS A 274 -0.10 7.94 6.86
CA LYS A 274 -0.64 8.04 8.21
C LYS A 274 0.34 7.47 9.21
N ALA A 275 0.53 8.15 10.35
CA ALA A 275 1.29 7.62 11.47
C ALA A 275 0.49 6.51 12.15
N GLU A 276 1.15 5.39 12.46
CA GLU A 276 0.59 4.36 13.32
C GLU A 276 0.81 4.71 14.80
N ALA A 277 0.08 4.09 15.69
CA ALA A 277 0.25 4.32 17.13
C ALA A 277 1.59 3.71 17.61
N GLU A 278 2.29 4.42 18.49
CA GLU A 278 3.47 3.88 19.17
C GLU A 278 3.10 2.61 19.93
N GLY A 279 3.91 1.57 19.81
CA GLY A 279 3.66 0.26 20.40
C GLY A 279 2.73 -0.64 19.57
N SER A 280 2.18 -0.18 18.44
CA SER A 280 1.40 -1.02 17.52
C SER A 280 2.23 -2.07 16.78
N GLY A 281 3.56 -1.91 16.76
CA GLY A 281 4.48 -2.71 15.94
C GLY A 281 4.65 -2.18 14.52
N TYR A 282 4.04 -1.04 14.21
CA TYR A 282 4.12 -0.37 12.89
C TYR A 282 4.50 1.10 13.05
N VAL A 283 5.09 1.66 12.00
CA VAL A 283 5.53 3.07 11.98
C VAL A 283 4.58 3.92 11.16
N ARG A 284 4.22 3.46 9.95
CA ARG A 284 3.38 4.18 8.99
C ARG A 284 2.42 3.24 8.27
N SER A 285 1.27 3.79 7.89
CA SER A 285 0.42 3.26 6.83
C SER A 285 0.53 4.14 5.61
N CYS A 286 0.84 3.54 4.47
CA CYS A 286 1.04 4.21 3.19
C CYS A 286 0.04 3.68 2.17
N ALA A 287 -0.45 4.57 1.29
CA ALA A 287 -1.34 4.17 0.20
C ALA A 287 -1.06 4.97 -1.07
N MET A 288 -1.30 4.31 -2.19
CA MET A 288 -1.26 4.86 -3.53
C MET A 288 -2.48 4.38 -4.31
N THR A 289 -3.16 5.30 -4.98
CA THR A 289 -4.03 4.99 -6.12
C THR A 289 -3.54 5.78 -7.32
N ALA A 290 -3.54 5.15 -8.48
CA ALA A 290 -3.08 5.78 -9.72
C ALA A 290 -3.71 5.10 -10.92
N THR A 291 -3.48 5.68 -12.08
CA THR A 291 -3.77 5.06 -13.38
C THR A 291 -2.50 4.96 -14.20
N PHE A 292 -2.47 4.02 -15.14
CA PHE A 292 -1.42 3.97 -16.15
C PHE A 292 -2.00 3.60 -17.50
N PRO A 293 -1.42 4.10 -18.62
CA PRO A 293 -1.85 3.75 -19.95
C PRO A 293 -1.76 2.23 -20.19
N LEU A 294 -2.84 1.66 -20.71
CA LEU A 294 -2.94 0.26 -21.07
C LEU A 294 -3.13 0.12 -22.57
N THR A 295 -2.23 -0.60 -23.24
CA THR A 295 -2.40 -0.95 -24.63
C THR A 295 -2.78 -2.43 -24.73
N VAL A 296 -4.03 -2.69 -25.09
CA VAL A 296 -4.50 -4.04 -25.39
C VAL A 296 -4.28 -4.28 -26.89
N LYS A 297 -3.27 -5.06 -27.25
CA LYS A 297 -3.03 -5.50 -28.64
C LYS A 297 -3.67 -6.87 -28.82
N GLU A 298 -4.66 -6.94 -29.71
CA GLU A 298 -5.38 -8.17 -30.07
C GLU A 298 -5.83 -9.00 -28.87
N SER A 299 -5.06 -9.99 -28.47
CA SER A 299 -5.35 -10.87 -27.33
C SER A 299 -4.38 -10.70 -26.16
N MET A 300 -3.34 -9.87 -26.29
CA MET A 300 -2.31 -9.75 -25.27
C MET A 300 -2.30 -8.34 -24.65
N VAL A 301 -2.25 -8.30 -23.33
CA VAL A 301 -1.83 -7.12 -22.55
C VAL A 301 -0.41 -7.41 -22.11
N SER A 302 0.51 -6.52 -22.41
CA SER A 302 1.85 -6.57 -21.83
C SER A 302 2.09 -5.29 -21.04
N LEU A 303 2.26 -5.44 -19.74
CA LEU A 303 2.56 -4.34 -18.85
C LEU A 303 3.65 -4.76 -17.87
N PRO A 304 4.88 -4.31 -18.07
CA PRO A 304 5.95 -4.56 -17.13
C PRO A 304 5.86 -3.58 -15.96
N LEU A 305 5.65 -4.10 -14.78
CA LEU A 305 5.84 -3.42 -13.50
C LEU A 305 7.02 -4.06 -12.77
N THR A 306 7.76 -3.28 -12.02
CA THR A 306 8.85 -3.80 -11.19
C THR A 306 8.62 -3.37 -9.75
N PHE A 307 8.60 -4.34 -8.85
CA PHE A 307 8.75 -4.09 -7.42
C PHE A 307 10.23 -4.18 -7.06
N PHE A 308 10.69 -3.23 -6.26
CA PHE A 308 11.94 -3.36 -5.51
C PHE A 308 11.58 -3.55 -4.03
N PHE A 309 12.16 -4.57 -3.42
CA PHE A 309 11.99 -4.88 -2.00
C PHE A 309 13.36 -5.05 -1.36
N GLY A 310 13.94 -4.01 -0.83
CA GLY A 310 15.33 -4.10 -0.39
C GLY A 310 15.81 -2.94 0.47
N PRO A 311 17.13 -2.97 0.78
CA PRO A 311 17.76 -1.94 1.60
C PRO A 311 17.91 -0.62 0.84
N ASN A 312 17.87 0.49 1.59
CA ASN A 312 18.24 1.80 1.11
C ASN A 312 19.78 1.92 1.10
N ASP A 313 20.42 1.11 0.27
CA ASP A 313 21.85 1.11 0.03
C ASP A 313 22.17 1.97 -1.18
N TYR A 314 23.05 2.97 -1.01
CA TYR A 314 23.30 3.98 -2.04
C TYR A 314 23.95 3.39 -3.29
N ASP A 315 24.95 2.54 -3.12
CA ASP A 315 25.68 1.95 -4.26
C ASP A 315 24.78 0.96 -5.02
N LEU A 316 24.00 0.18 -4.29
CA LEU A 316 23.00 -0.73 -4.87
C LEU A 316 21.97 0.04 -5.70
N LEU A 317 21.33 1.06 -5.12
CA LEU A 317 20.29 1.85 -5.79
C LEU A 317 20.83 2.63 -6.98
N ARG A 318 22.04 3.17 -6.89
CA ARG A 318 22.73 3.78 -8.03
C ARG A 318 23.07 2.79 -9.14
N SER A 319 23.39 1.55 -8.80
CA SER A 319 23.60 0.51 -9.82
C SER A 319 22.32 0.23 -10.61
N TYR A 320 21.16 0.25 -9.94
CA TYR A 320 19.85 0.15 -10.59
C TYR A 320 19.52 1.38 -11.42
N ASP A 321 19.86 2.58 -10.95
CA ASP A 321 19.74 3.80 -11.73
C ASP A 321 20.51 3.68 -13.03
N ALA A 322 21.76 3.19 -13.00
CA ALA A 322 22.58 3.00 -14.19
C ALA A 322 22.02 1.94 -15.15
N GLU A 323 21.45 0.85 -14.62
CA GLU A 323 20.88 -0.25 -15.45
C GLU A 323 19.52 0.13 -16.05
N LEU A 324 18.65 0.78 -15.26
CA LEU A 324 17.24 0.95 -15.59
C LEU A 324 16.90 2.31 -16.18
N SER A 325 17.71 3.34 -15.92
CA SER A 325 17.46 4.70 -16.43
C SER A 325 17.55 4.73 -17.95
N LYS A 326 16.62 5.47 -18.56
CA LYS A 326 16.73 5.87 -19.95
C LYS A 326 17.51 7.17 -20.02
N GLU A 327 18.13 7.47 -21.17
CA GLU A 327 18.99 8.62 -21.38
C GLU A 327 18.38 9.94 -20.91
N ASP A 328 17.07 10.11 -21.15
CA ASP A 328 16.32 11.33 -20.79
C ASP A 328 15.48 11.21 -19.51
N THR A 329 15.46 10.05 -18.83
CA THR A 329 14.61 9.80 -17.67
C THR A 329 15.31 8.96 -16.62
N PRO A 330 16.23 9.56 -15.84
CA PRO A 330 16.95 8.85 -14.76
C PRO A 330 15.95 8.44 -13.68
N LEU A 331 16.12 7.26 -13.08
CA LEU A 331 15.25 6.77 -12.01
C LEU A 331 15.49 7.43 -10.67
N GLN A 332 16.71 7.87 -10.39
CA GLN A 332 17.10 8.54 -9.14
C GLN A 332 16.73 7.77 -7.85
N LEU A 333 16.77 6.44 -7.88
CA LEU A 333 16.49 5.60 -6.71
C LEU A 333 17.47 5.86 -5.56
N GLY A 334 18.70 6.31 -5.88
CA GLY A 334 19.69 6.71 -4.88
C GLY A 334 19.20 7.80 -3.91
N HIS A 335 18.20 8.61 -4.29
CA HIS A 335 17.58 9.60 -3.42
C HIS A 335 16.73 8.99 -2.28
N LEU A 336 16.44 7.70 -2.32
CA LEU A 336 15.85 6.99 -1.17
C LEU A 336 16.83 6.88 0.01
N VAL A 337 18.13 7.09 -0.22
CA VAL A 337 19.14 7.11 0.84
C VAL A 337 19.24 8.51 1.42
N TYR A 338 19.08 8.63 2.74
CA TYR A 338 19.32 9.88 3.44
C TYR A 338 20.82 10.08 3.66
N LEU A 339 21.43 10.92 2.86
CA LEU A 339 22.87 11.22 2.93
C LEU A 339 23.24 12.31 3.97
N GLY A 340 22.27 12.79 4.74
CA GLY A 340 22.45 13.93 5.63
C GLY A 340 22.38 15.27 4.88
N MET A 341 22.40 16.38 5.61
CA MET A 341 22.61 17.70 4.99
C MET A 341 24.08 17.82 4.62
N SER A 342 24.36 18.01 3.33
CA SER A 342 25.68 18.54 2.92
C SER A 342 25.82 19.92 3.55
N VAL A 343 26.64 20.01 4.58
CA VAL A 343 27.13 21.31 5.05
C VAL A 343 28.24 21.71 4.07
N PHE A 344 27.90 22.48 3.06
CA PHE A 344 28.83 23.23 2.24
C PHE A 344 28.62 24.71 2.49
#